data_da9d57252e95b8c3a2e1dc937d624524
#
_entry.id   da9d57252e95b8c3a2e1dc937d624524
#
_cell.length_a   1.000
_cell.length_b   1.000
_cell.length_c   1.000
_cell.angle_alpha   90.00
_cell.angle_beta   90.00
_cell.angle_gamma   90.00
#
_symmetry.space_group_name_H-M   'P 1'
#
loop_
_entity.id
_entity.type
_entity.pdbx_description
1 polymer ?
#
loop_
_entity_poly.entity_id
_entity_poly.type
_entity_poly.pdbx_seq_one_letter_code
_entity_poly.pdbx_strand_id
1 'polypeptide(L)'
;MQLLLLPLDPPPCLRYFIRADGRHAGGITVHSVQGAQFSYGVAVSKPMRRRGIASAALPLLFETMKSRGFTACVVQIAPDNAASLALHRKLGFVQTGRNAQAVTMEKAL
;
A
#
# COMPACT_ATOMS: atom_id res chain seq x y z
N MET A 1 -7.22 2.20 17.35
CA MET A 1 -6.40 3.19 16.61
C MET A 1 -7.22 3.72 15.45
N GLN A 2 -7.35 5.03 15.38
CA GLN A 2 -8.10 5.68 14.31
C GLN A 2 -7.15 6.17 13.22
N LEU A 3 -7.34 5.67 12.00
CA LEU A 3 -6.50 6.02 10.86
C LEU A 3 -7.28 6.83 9.83
N LEU A 4 -6.59 7.81 9.25
CA LEU A 4 -7.09 8.59 8.13
C LEU A 4 -6.03 8.65 7.04
N LEU A 5 -6.46 8.57 5.78
CA LEU A 5 -5.65 8.90 4.63
C LEU A 5 -6.01 10.29 4.16
N LEU A 6 -5.03 11.21 4.16
CA LEU A 6 -5.22 12.59 3.75
C LEU A 6 -4.61 12.78 2.35
N PRO A 7 -5.42 13.07 1.33
CA PRO A 7 -4.91 13.28 -0.02
C PRO A 7 -4.03 14.55 -0.08
N LEU A 8 -2.89 14.43 -0.77
CA LEU A 8 -1.92 15.53 -0.93
C LEU A 8 -2.04 16.22 -2.29
N ASP A 9 -2.67 15.58 -3.26
CA ASP A 9 -2.80 16.09 -4.61
C ASP A 9 -4.26 16.29 -4.97
N PRO A 10 -4.58 17.21 -5.92
CA PRO A 10 -5.92 17.22 -6.51
C PRO A 10 -6.16 15.91 -7.28
N PRO A 11 -7.43 15.56 -7.58
CA PRO A 11 -7.72 14.37 -8.38
C PRO A 11 -7.04 14.40 -9.76
N PRO A 12 -6.48 13.24 -10.24
CA PRO A 12 -6.37 11.98 -9.52
C PRO A 12 -5.33 12.05 -8.40
N CYS A 13 -5.73 11.70 -7.18
CA CYS A 13 -4.84 11.74 -6.03
C CYS A 13 -3.96 10.49 -6.02
N LEU A 14 -2.64 10.70 -6.06
CA LEU A 14 -1.64 9.63 -6.07
C LEU A 14 -0.77 9.61 -4.82
N ARG A 15 -0.92 10.60 -3.95
CA ARG A 15 -0.16 10.66 -2.70
C ARG A 15 -1.07 10.94 -1.52
N TYR A 16 -0.79 10.27 -0.41
CA TYR A 16 -1.55 10.39 0.82
C TYR A 16 -0.63 10.48 2.01
N PHE A 17 -0.96 11.35 2.98
CA PHE A 17 -0.42 11.21 4.33
C PHE A 17 -1.27 10.21 5.12
N ILE A 18 -0.61 9.43 5.98
CA ILE A 18 -1.26 8.57 6.96
C ILE A 18 -1.27 9.32 8.29
N ARG A 19 -2.45 9.49 8.86
CA ARG A 19 -2.62 10.06 10.19
C ARG A 19 -3.20 8.99 11.11
N ALA A 20 -2.55 8.75 12.25
CA ALA A 20 -2.99 7.79 13.25
C ALA A 20 -3.25 8.53 14.55
N ASP A 21 -4.48 8.47 15.05
CA ASP A 21 -4.91 9.13 16.30
C ASP A 21 -4.52 10.62 16.34
N GLY A 22 -4.70 11.31 15.21
CA GLY A 22 -4.39 12.73 15.07
C GLY A 22 -2.92 13.07 14.84
N ARG A 23 -2.03 12.07 14.72
CA ARG A 23 -0.59 12.27 14.52
C ARG A 23 -0.16 11.81 13.14
N HIS A 24 0.79 12.51 12.54
CA HIS A 24 1.39 12.07 11.30
C HIS A 24 2.10 10.73 11.50
N ALA A 25 1.77 9.73 10.70
CA ALA A 25 2.31 8.37 10.84
C ALA A 25 3.10 7.92 9.62
N GLY A 26 2.94 8.56 8.47
CA GLY A 26 3.67 8.16 7.26
C GLY A 26 3.01 8.64 5.99
N GLY A 27 3.35 8.01 4.89
CA GLY A 27 2.82 8.35 3.58
C GLY A 27 2.69 7.17 2.66
N ILE A 28 1.79 7.29 1.69
CA ILE A 28 1.61 6.32 0.61
C ILE A 28 1.72 7.07 -0.70
N THR A 29 2.47 6.50 -1.66
CA THR A 29 2.54 7.01 -3.03
C THR A 29 2.04 5.91 -3.97
N VAL A 30 1.01 6.22 -4.75
CA VAL A 30 0.52 5.34 -5.81
C VAL A 30 1.35 5.63 -7.06
N HIS A 31 1.82 4.58 -7.72
CA HIS A 31 2.64 4.69 -8.93
C HIS A 31 2.38 3.52 -9.87
N SER A 32 3.04 3.53 -11.03
CA SER A 32 2.97 2.45 -12.04
C SER A 32 1.52 2.13 -12.43
N VAL A 33 0.72 3.20 -12.64
CA VAL A 33 -0.68 3.03 -13.05
C VAL A 33 -0.73 2.58 -14.51
N GLN A 34 -1.40 1.47 -14.76
CA GLN A 34 -1.65 0.92 -16.09
C GLN A 34 -3.10 0.44 -16.18
N GLY A 35 -3.93 1.21 -16.88
CA GLY A 35 -5.36 0.91 -16.95
C GLY A 35 -6.00 0.92 -15.57
N ALA A 36 -6.62 -0.19 -15.19
CA ALA A 36 -7.28 -0.36 -13.88
C ALA A 36 -6.36 -0.99 -12.83
N GLN A 37 -5.06 -0.99 -13.06
CA GLN A 37 -4.04 -1.60 -12.20
C GLN A 37 -3.08 -0.53 -11.67
N PHE A 38 -2.63 -0.66 -10.44
CA PHE A 38 -1.66 0.26 -9.84
C PHE A 38 -0.68 -0.48 -8.92
N SER A 39 0.40 0.21 -8.59
CA SER A 39 1.30 -0.18 -7.52
C SER A 39 1.43 0.97 -6.50
N TYR A 40 2.12 0.75 -5.41
CA TYR A 40 2.32 1.77 -4.39
C TYR A 40 3.60 1.55 -3.62
N GLY A 41 4.06 2.62 -2.96
CA GLY A 41 5.05 2.57 -1.91
C GLY A 41 4.45 3.11 -0.62
N VAL A 42 4.80 2.53 0.50
CA VAL A 42 4.38 2.99 1.82
C VAL A 42 5.60 3.21 2.70
N ALA A 43 5.60 4.33 3.43
CA ALA A 43 6.62 4.63 4.42
C ALA A 43 5.95 5.01 5.73
N VAL A 44 6.33 4.34 6.81
CA VAL A 44 5.83 4.65 8.15
C VAL A 44 6.92 5.43 8.89
N SER A 45 6.54 6.54 9.50
CA SER A 45 7.46 7.39 10.28
C SER A 45 8.10 6.57 11.39
N LYS A 46 9.40 6.74 11.60
CA LYS A 46 10.19 5.93 12.54
C LYS A 46 9.55 5.82 13.94
N PRO A 47 9.05 6.91 14.57
CA PRO A 47 8.41 6.79 15.89
C PRO A 47 7.11 5.99 15.88
N MET A 48 6.51 5.79 14.71
CA MET A 48 5.22 5.12 14.56
C MET A 48 5.34 3.68 14.08
N ARG A 49 6.56 3.19 13.88
CA ARG A 49 6.77 1.81 13.41
C ARG A 49 6.42 0.78 14.48
N ARG A 50 6.14 -0.46 14.04
CA ARG A 50 5.77 -1.60 14.90
C ARG A 50 4.46 -1.42 15.64
N ARG A 51 3.56 -0.57 15.10
CA ARG A 51 2.23 -0.34 15.66
C ARG A 51 1.12 -0.83 14.74
N GLY A 52 1.46 -1.56 13.66
CA GLY A 52 0.49 -2.04 12.70
C GLY A 52 -0.07 -0.96 11.78
N ILE A 53 0.63 0.17 11.61
CA ILE A 53 0.15 1.31 10.82
C ILE A 53 -0.07 0.90 9.35
N ALA A 54 0.93 0.29 8.70
CA ALA A 54 0.81 -0.13 7.31
C ALA A 54 -0.30 -1.16 7.14
N SER A 55 -0.37 -2.13 8.02
CA SER A 55 -1.39 -3.19 8.01
C SER A 55 -2.81 -2.63 8.12
N ALA A 56 -2.99 -1.53 8.85
CA ALA A 56 -4.29 -0.87 9.02
C ALA A 56 -4.57 0.18 7.94
N ALA A 57 -3.54 0.86 7.43
CA ALA A 57 -3.71 1.92 6.43
C ALA A 57 -3.95 1.39 5.02
N LEU A 58 -3.29 0.30 4.64
CA LEU A 58 -3.38 -0.24 3.28
C LEU A 58 -4.77 -0.68 2.88
N PRO A 59 -5.59 -1.32 3.75
CA PRO A 59 -6.98 -1.60 3.42
C PRO A 59 -7.79 -0.34 3.07
N LEU A 60 -7.51 0.78 3.71
CA LEU A 60 -8.16 2.06 3.39
C LEU A 60 -7.76 2.54 1.99
N LEU A 61 -6.49 2.38 1.61
CA LEU A 61 -6.04 2.70 0.27
C LEU A 61 -6.76 1.82 -0.77
N PHE A 62 -6.86 0.52 -0.53
CA PHE A 62 -7.51 -0.40 -1.47
C PHE A 62 -8.99 -0.05 -1.67
N GLU A 63 -9.70 0.29 -0.60
CA GLU A 63 -11.09 0.76 -0.69
C GLU A 63 -11.19 2.04 -1.52
N THR A 64 -10.31 3.00 -1.29
CA THR A 64 -10.26 4.26 -2.03
C THR A 64 -10.00 4.00 -3.52
N MET A 65 -9.03 3.17 -3.85
CA MET A 65 -8.69 2.88 -5.24
C MET A 65 -9.78 2.07 -5.94
N LYS A 66 -10.40 1.14 -5.24
CA LYS A 66 -11.56 0.40 -5.76
C LYS A 66 -12.70 1.34 -6.12
N SER A 67 -13.00 2.32 -5.27
CA SER A 67 -14.06 3.30 -5.52
C SER A 67 -13.77 4.18 -6.75
N ARG A 68 -12.50 4.27 -7.16
CA ARG A 68 -12.08 5.00 -8.37
C ARG A 68 -12.04 4.13 -9.62
N GLY A 69 -12.47 2.88 -9.54
CA GLY A 69 -12.52 1.97 -10.68
C GLY A 69 -11.29 1.08 -10.86
N PHE A 70 -10.34 1.10 -9.95
CA PHE A 70 -9.20 0.17 -10.00
C PHE A 70 -9.65 -1.23 -9.60
N THR A 71 -9.09 -2.24 -10.28
CA THR A 71 -9.48 -3.64 -10.08
C THR A 71 -8.35 -4.51 -9.55
N ALA A 72 -7.11 -4.04 -9.60
CA ALA A 72 -5.97 -4.81 -9.14
C ALA A 72 -4.85 -3.92 -8.61
N CYS A 73 -4.14 -4.44 -7.63
CA CYS A 73 -2.90 -3.86 -7.11
C CYS A 73 -1.77 -4.86 -7.32
N VAL A 74 -0.67 -4.43 -7.93
CA VAL A 74 0.50 -5.26 -8.19
C VAL A 74 1.71 -4.63 -7.53
N VAL A 75 2.45 -5.41 -6.74
CA VAL A 75 3.65 -4.93 -6.06
C VAL A 75 4.83 -5.84 -6.35
N GLN A 76 6.04 -5.28 -6.28
CA GLN A 76 7.28 -6.02 -6.38
C GLN A 76 8.04 -5.86 -5.07
N ILE A 77 8.42 -6.99 -4.47
CA ILE A 77 9.01 -7.04 -3.14
C ILE A 77 10.34 -7.78 -3.26
N ALA A 78 11.39 -7.23 -2.64
CA ALA A 78 12.69 -7.90 -2.59
C ALA A 78 12.53 -9.30 -1.97
N PRO A 79 13.16 -10.36 -2.56
CA PRO A 79 12.96 -11.73 -2.07
C PRO A 79 13.41 -11.95 -0.62
N ASP A 80 14.32 -11.13 -0.12
CA ASP A 80 14.81 -11.20 1.25
C ASP A 80 14.02 -10.34 2.23
N ASN A 81 13.04 -9.58 1.76
CA ASN A 81 12.19 -8.75 2.62
C ASN A 81 11.02 -9.59 3.18
N ALA A 82 11.35 -10.46 4.14
CA ALA A 82 10.37 -11.39 4.72
C ALA A 82 9.19 -10.66 5.37
N ALA A 83 9.43 -9.51 6.02
CA ALA A 83 8.38 -8.74 6.68
C ALA A 83 7.35 -8.21 5.69
N SER A 84 7.80 -7.67 4.56
CA SER A 84 6.91 -7.16 3.51
C SER A 84 6.15 -8.29 2.82
N LEU A 85 6.82 -9.41 2.54
CA LEU A 85 6.15 -10.58 1.96
C LEU A 85 5.04 -11.10 2.88
N ALA A 86 5.29 -11.20 4.18
CA ALA A 86 4.31 -11.64 5.16
C ALA A 86 3.14 -10.65 5.27
N LEU A 87 3.42 -9.35 5.29
CA LEU A 87 2.39 -8.31 5.32
C LEU A 87 1.45 -8.42 4.12
N HIS A 88 2.01 -8.53 2.92
CA HIS A 88 1.21 -8.58 1.69
C HIS A 88 0.38 -9.86 1.61
N ARG A 89 0.92 -11.01 2.04
CA ARG A 89 0.12 -12.25 2.15
C ARG A 89 -1.04 -12.08 3.10
N LYS A 90 -0.81 -11.46 4.25
CA LYS A 90 -1.85 -11.17 5.23
C LYS A 90 -2.94 -10.27 4.66
N LEU A 91 -2.58 -9.33 3.79
CA LEU A 91 -3.52 -8.43 3.13
C LEU A 91 -4.26 -9.07 1.96
N GLY A 92 -3.98 -10.32 1.64
CA GLY A 92 -4.68 -11.07 0.58
C GLY A 92 -3.98 -11.06 -0.77
N PHE A 93 -2.73 -10.62 -0.84
CA PHE A 93 -1.94 -10.72 -2.07
C PHE A 93 -1.52 -12.16 -2.33
N VAL A 94 -1.46 -12.54 -3.59
CA VAL A 94 -0.93 -13.83 -4.03
C VAL A 94 0.30 -13.59 -4.92
N GLN A 95 1.26 -14.51 -4.85
CA GLN A 95 2.45 -14.42 -5.69
C GLN A 95 2.09 -14.82 -7.13
N THR A 96 2.44 -13.95 -8.08
CA THR A 96 2.19 -14.16 -9.50
C THR A 96 3.47 -14.31 -10.32
N GLY A 97 4.62 -13.97 -9.74
CA GLY A 97 5.89 -14.10 -10.42
C GLY A 97 7.07 -13.95 -9.47
N ARG A 98 8.25 -14.33 -9.97
CA ARG A 98 9.49 -14.20 -9.21
C ARG A 98 10.69 -14.20 -10.14
N ASN A 99 11.67 -13.35 -9.82
CA ASN A 99 13.01 -13.40 -10.42
C ASN A 99 14.06 -13.15 -9.33
N ALA A 100 15.33 -13.00 -9.73
CA ALA A 100 16.41 -12.80 -8.76
C ALA A 100 16.29 -11.49 -7.95
N GLN A 101 15.60 -10.47 -8.50
CA GLN A 101 15.48 -9.15 -7.88
C GLN A 101 14.18 -8.95 -7.12
N ALA A 102 13.10 -9.63 -7.52
CA ALA A 102 11.78 -9.35 -6.96
C ALA A 102 10.84 -10.53 -6.97
N VAL A 103 9.96 -10.55 -5.98
CA VAL A 103 8.73 -11.36 -5.96
C VAL A 103 7.59 -10.45 -6.35
N THR A 104 6.84 -10.82 -7.38
CA THR A 104 5.66 -10.09 -7.80
C THR A 104 4.44 -10.66 -7.10
N MET A 105 3.67 -9.78 -6.46
CA MET A 105 2.43 -10.15 -5.78
C MET A 105 1.29 -9.29 -6.27
N GLU A 106 0.11 -9.86 -6.32
CA GLU A 106 -1.08 -9.20 -6.87
C GLU A 106 -2.29 -9.43 -5.99
N LYS A 107 -3.12 -8.39 -5.88
CA LYS A 107 -4.37 -8.41 -5.15
C LYS A 107 -5.48 -7.91 -6.04
N ALA A 108 -6.56 -8.70 -6.17
CA ALA A 108 -7.82 -8.24 -6.77
C ALA A 108 -8.57 -7.35 -5.76
N LEU A 109 -9.11 -6.26 -6.24
CA LEU A 109 -9.85 -5.31 -5.40
C LEU A 109 -11.35 -5.53 -5.44
#